data_1f94c08e7c1ca80036b1ae34c8072264
#
_entry.id   1f94c08e7c1ca80036b1ae34c8072264
#
_cell.length_a   1.000
_cell.length_b   1.000
_cell.length_c   1.000
_cell.angle_alpha   90.00
_cell.angle_beta   90.00
_cell.angle_gamma   90.00
#
_symmetry.space_group_name_H-M   'P 1'
#
loop_
_entity.id
_entity.type
_entity.pdbx_description
1 polymer ?
#
loop_
_entity_poly.entity_id
_entity_poly.type
_entity_poly.pdbx_seq_one_letter_code
_entity_poly.pdbx_strand_id
1 'polypeptide(L)'
;MYYELSKHKMITCFSKHYDVSEYPEDLNREYYMISTGINENDWKKLVSVMKKLHAKFICVDVANGYMKKLVEFVKRVRASWPDVVIVCGNVVSREMVEELIINGGADIVKVGIGSGSVCTTRIQTGVGMPQLSAVAECSDAAHGIDGAIISDGGITCPGDVAKAFGGGADFVMLGSMLAGHTESAGEVIEENGEKYKVFYGMSSSTAMNKYHGGVANYRSSEGKTVKLKYKGSVENTVMDILGGVRSTCTYIGANRVKDIPKCCTFMRVNRQVNTIHNGKEV
;
A
#
# COMPACT_ATOMS: atom_id res chain seq x y z
N MET A 1 13.81 7.57 1.48
CA MET A 1 12.48 7.45 0.84
C MET A 1 11.59 8.67 1.13
N TYR A 2 11.27 9.01 2.39
CA TYR A 2 10.42 10.15 2.72
C TYR A 2 10.86 11.45 2.03
N TYR A 3 12.12 11.83 2.18
CA TYR A 3 12.65 13.08 1.61
C TYR A 3 12.54 13.15 0.07
N GLU A 4 12.65 12.01 -0.62
CA GLU A 4 12.51 11.99 -2.08
C GLU A 4 11.04 12.04 -2.50
N LEU A 5 10.17 11.25 -1.86
CA LEU A 5 8.75 11.22 -2.19
C LEU A 5 8.04 12.54 -1.88
N SER A 6 8.39 13.20 -0.78
CA SER A 6 7.78 14.48 -0.38
C SER A 6 8.06 15.63 -1.34
N LYS A 7 9.20 15.61 -2.07
CA LYS A 7 9.49 16.57 -3.17
C LYS A 7 8.40 16.55 -4.25
N HIS A 8 7.82 15.36 -4.46
CA HIS A 8 6.75 15.12 -5.45
C HIS A 8 5.34 15.13 -4.83
N LYS A 9 5.21 15.61 -3.57
CA LYS A 9 3.95 15.64 -2.81
C LYS A 9 3.32 14.24 -2.65
N MET A 10 4.14 13.21 -2.58
CA MET A 10 3.72 11.84 -2.31
C MET A 10 3.84 11.54 -0.81
N ILE A 11 2.90 10.76 -0.30
CA ILE A 11 2.83 10.39 1.12
C ILE A 11 3.66 9.14 1.37
N THR A 12 4.54 9.16 2.36
CA THR A 12 5.28 7.99 2.82
C THR A 12 4.58 7.35 4.02
N CYS A 13 4.21 6.07 3.91
CA CYS A 13 3.70 5.31 5.05
C CYS A 13 4.89 4.70 5.82
N PHE A 14 5.17 5.22 7.01
CA PHE A 14 6.20 4.67 7.87
C PHE A 14 5.76 3.33 8.47
N SER A 15 6.69 2.37 8.47
CA SER A 15 6.45 1.04 9.03
C SER A 15 6.12 1.11 10.52
N LYS A 16 5.17 0.31 10.97
CA LYS A 16 4.85 0.11 12.39
C LYS A 16 5.99 -0.44 13.25
N HIS A 17 7.06 -0.90 12.61
CA HIS A 17 8.23 -1.45 13.30
C HIS A 17 9.28 -0.39 13.70
N TYR A 18 9.15 0.85 13.19
CA TYR A 18 10.01 1.96 13.63
C TYR A 18 9.80 2.26 15.11
N ASP A 19 10.88 2.44 15.85
CA ASP A 19 10.80 2.97 17.20
C ASP A 19 10.54 4.46 17.20
N VAL A 20 10.01 5.00 18.30
CA VAL A 20 9.66 6.43 18.39
C VAL A 20 10.86 7.34 18.12
N SER A 21 12.06 6.90 18.50
CA SER A 21 13.32 7.63 18.29
C SER A 21 13.78 7.66 16.82
N GLU A 22 13.38 6.69 16.01
CA GLU A 22 13.83 6.55 14.62
C GLU A 22 13.13 7.50 13.63
N TYR A 23 12.02 8.12 14.05
CA TYR A 23 11.35 9.09 13.18
C TYR A 23 12.15 10.39 13.09
N PRO A 24 12.41 10.90 11.87
CA PRO A 24 13.04 12.21 11.67
C PRO A 24 12.28 13.34 12.39
N GLU A 25 13.00 14.39 12.76
CA GLU A 25 12.40 15.53 13.48
C GLU A 25 11.74 16.56 12.54
N ASP A 26 12.21 16.63 11.28
CA ASP A 26 11.82 17.64 10.30
C ASP A 26 10.71 17.16 9.34
N LEU A 27 9.83 16.29 9.81
CA LEU A 27 8.73 15.72 9.00
C LEU A 27 7.61 16.73 8.76
N ASN A 28 7.28 16.98 7.50
CA ASN A 28 6.06 17.68 7.13
C ASN A 28 4.86 16.72 7.21
N ARG A 29 3.93 17.00 8.11
CA ARG A 29 2.75 16.17 8.40
C ARG A 29 1.82 15.91 7.20
N GLU A 30 1.96 16.69 6.14
CA GLU A 30 1.18 16.51 4.90
C GLU A 30 1.69 15.35 4.03
N TYR A 31 2.94 14.89 4.22
CA TYR A 31 3.58 13.93 3.33
C TYR A 31 4.02 12.63 4.00
N TYR A 32 3.47 12.35 5.19
CA TYR A 32 3.67 11.04 5.81
C TYR A 32 2.43 10.56 6.53
N MET A 33 2.33 9.24 6.68
CA MET A 33 1.43 8.57 7.60
C MET A 33 2.21 7.60 8.48
N ILE A 34 1.72 7.36 9.67
CA ILE A 34 2.27 6.36 10.58
C ILE A 34 1.42 5.11 10.53
N SER A 35 2.04 3.93 10.47
CA SER A 35 1.26 2.68 10.50
C SER A 35 1.29 2.05 11.89
N THR A 36 0.23 1.32 12.20
CA THR A 36 0.05 0.58 13.45
C THR A 36 -0.67 -0.74 13.22
N GLY A 37 -0.44 -1.72 14.09
CA GLY A 37 -1.30 -2.90 14.22
C GLY A 37 -2.49 -2.63 15.14
N ILE A 38 -3.09 -3.70 15.69
CA ILE A 38 -4.31 -3.62 16.49
C ILE A 38 -4.21 -4.24 17.90
N ASN A 39 -2.99 -4.52 18.35
CA ASN A 39 -2.75 -5.08 19.69
C ASN A 39 -2.54 -3.95 20.71
N GLU A 40 -2.62 -4.27 22.01
CA GLU A 40 -2.40 -3.27 23.05
C GLU A 40 -0.98 -2.68 23.05
N ASN A 41 0.02 -3.45 22.63
CA ASN A 41 1.38 -2.92 22.45
C ASN A 41 1.43 -1.92 21.27
N ASP A 42 0.72 -2.22 20.16
CA ASP A 42 0.58 -1.32 19.03
C ASP A 42 -0.10 -0.01 19.46
N TRP A 43 -1.14 -0.11 20.31
CA TRP A 43 -1.82 1.06 20.87
C TRP A 43 -0.88 1.94 21.70
N LYS A 44 -0.15 1.34 22.64
CA LYS A 44 0.80 2.08 23.49
C LYS A 44 1.87 2.81 22.66
N LYS A 45 2.38 2.12 21.64
CA LYS A 45 3.34 2.68 20.69
C LYS A 45 2.72 3.82 19.87
N LEU A 46 1.52 3.62 19.33
CA LEU A 46 0.79 4.66 18.60
C LEU A 46 0.62 5.92 19.42
N VAL A 47 0.21 5.82 20.69
CA VAL A 47 0.08 6.96 21.61
C VAL A 47 1.41 7.69 21.78
N SER A 48 2.52 6.97 21.91
CA SER A 48 3.85 7.58 22.05
C SER A 48 4.29 8.29 20.77
N VAL A 49 4.06 7.67 19.60
CA VAL A 49 4.38 8.27 18.30
C VAL A 49 3.51 9.52 18.05
N MET A 50 2.21 9.45 18.34
CA MET A 50 1.31 10.60 18.19
C MET A 50 1.66 11.79 19.09
N LYS A 51 2.12 11.53 20.31
CA LYS A 51 2.63 12.58 21.22
C LYS A 51 3.87 13.29 20.65
N LYS A 52 4.73 12.56 19.93
CA LYS A 52 5.95 13.15 19.33
C LYS A 52 5.64 13.87 18.02
N LEU A 53 4.89 13.22 17.13
CA LEU A 53 4.78 13.63 15.72
C LEU A 53 3.52 14.44 15.40
N HIS A 54 2.47 14.33 16.21
CA HIS A 54 1.15 14.90 15.90
C HIS A 54 0.73 14.61 14.45
N ALA A 55 0.89 13.34 14.02
CA ALA A 55 0.67 12.93 12.64
C ALA A 55 -0.76 13.25 12.17
N LYS A 56 -0.89 13.66 10.91
CA LYS A 56 -2.19 13.92 10.27
C LYS A 56 -2.87 12.64 9.81
N PHE A 57 -2.08 11.61 9.44
CA PHE A 57 -2.58 10.36 8.89
C PHE A 57 -2.13 9.17 9.74
N ILE A 58 -3.08 8.29 10.08
CA ILE A 58 -2.83 7.03 10.77
C ILE A 58 -3.30 5.88 9.88
N CYS A 59 -2.42 4.91 9.61
CA CYS A 59 -2.74 3.69 8.85
C CYS A 59 -2.83 2.50 9.80
N VAL A 60 -4.03 2.01 10.06
CA VAL A 60 -4.26 0.78 10.83
C VAL A 60 -4.15 -0.40 9.86
N ASP A 61 -2.99 -1.08 9.89
CA ASP A 61 -2.59 -2.05 8.88
C ASP A 61 -2.58 -3.48 9.41
N VAL A 62 -3.51 -4.30 8.90
CA VAL A 62 -3.62 -5.73 9.17
C VAL A 62 -3.82 -6.52 7.87
N ALA A 63 -3.32 -7.76 7.84
CA ALA A 63 -3.48 -8.63 6.67
C ALA A 63 -4.93 -9.07 6.45
N ASN A 64 -5.74 -9.15 7.52
CA ASN A 64 -7.15 -9.53 7.49
C ASN A 64 -7.98 -8.42 8.12
N GLY A 65 -8.65 -7.64 7.29
CA GLY A 65 -9.54 -6.55 7.70
C GLY A 65 -10.92 -6.98 8.19
N TYR A 66 -11.27 -8.27 8.10
CA TYR A 66 -12.59 -8.81 8.44
C TYR A 66 -12.76 -9.15 9.94
N MET A 67 -11.90 -8.59 10.79
CA MET A 67 -11.94 -8.83 12.24
C MET A 67 -12.70 -7.73 12.97
N LYS A 68 -13.66 -8.09 13.82
CA LYS A 68 -14.34 -7.16 14.73
C LYS A 68 -13.38 -6.28 15.53
N LYS A 69 -12.25 -6.87 15.96
CA LYS A 69 -11.17 -6.15 16.66
C LYS A 69 -10.60 -4.98 15.87
N LEU A 70 -10.56 -5.05 14.52
CA LEU A 70 -10.13 -3.93 13.70
C LEU A 70 -11.12 -2.77 13.80
N VAL A 71 -12.41 -3.04 13.65
CA VAL A 71 -13.48 -2.02 13.77
C VAL A 71 -13.42 -1.32 15.12
N GLU A 72 -13.30 -2.11 16.21
CA GLU A 72 -13.18 -1.58 17.58
C GLU A 72 -11.91 -0.73 17.77
N PHE A 73 -10.81 -1.15 17.19
CA PHE A 73 -9.56 -0.39 17.24
C PHE A 73 -9.65 0.93 16.47
N VAL A 74 -10.25 0.92 15.27
CA VAL A 74 -10.48 2.15 14.48
C VAL A 74 -11.39 3.12 15.23
N LYS A 75 -12.47 2.64 15.88
CA LYS A 75 -13.31 3.46 16.77
C LYS A 75 -12.50 4.12 17.88
N ARG A 76 -11.61 3.35 18.52
CA ARG A 76 -10.74 3.85 19.58
C ARG A 76 -9.78 4.94 19.08
N VAL A 77 -9.22 4.77 17.86
CA VAL A 77 -8.39 5.78 17.20
C VAL A 77 -9.20 7.05 16.94
N ARG A 78 -10.37 6.94 16.33
CA ARG A 78 -11.26 8.08 16.04
C ARG A 78 -11.67 8.84 17.31
N ALA A 79 -12.02 8.13 18.37
CA ALA A 79 -12.37 8.73 19.66
C ALA A 79 -11.18 9.48 20.31
N SER A 80 -9.94 9.00 20.11
CA SER A 80 -8.75 9.60 20.70
C SER A 80 -8.18 10.77 19.91
N TRP A 81 -8.36 10.76 18.59
CA TRP A 81 -7.89 11.80 17.66
C TRP A 81 -8.98 12.10 16.62
N PRO A 82 -9.97 12.93 16.95
CA PRO A 82 -11.12 13.19 16.06
C PRO A 82 -10.76 13.77 14.69
N ASP A 83 -9.68 14.55 14.61
CA ASP A 83 -9.30 15.30 13.40
C ASP A 83 -8.26 14.60 12.52
N VAL A 84 -7.79 13.39 12.90
CA VAL A 84 -6.84 12.66 12.05
C VAL A 84 -7.55 11.96 10.90
N VAL A 85 -6.86 11.82 9.79
CA VAL A 85 -7.32 10.97 8.69
C VAL A 85 -6.92 9.52 8.99
N ILE A 86 -7.91 8.66 9.11
CA ILE A 86 -7.74 7.24 9.42
C ILE A 86 -7.83 6.41 8.15
N VAL A 87 -6.71 5.76 7.82
CA VAL A 87 -6.64 4.70 6.80
C VAL A 87 -6.71 3.36 7.50
N CYS A 88 -7.48 2.40 7.03
CA CYS A 88 -7.47 1.05 7.60
C CYS A 88 -7.72 -0.03 6.55
N GLY A 89 -7.29 -1.23 6.80
CA GLY A 89 -7.46 -2.41 5.93
C GLY A 89 -6.50 -3.55 6.34
N ASN A 90 -6.45 -4.63 5.48
CA ASN A 90 -6.95 -4.69 4.11
C ASN A 90 -8.27 -5.48 4.00
N VAL A 91 -9.10 -5.05 3.07
CA VAL A 91 -10.35 -5.70 2.69
C VAL A 91 -10.48 -5.79 1.17
N VAL A 92 -11.48 -6.52 0.66
CA VAL A 92 -11.77 -6.65 -0.78
C VAL A 92 -13.27 -6.68 -1.09
N SER A 93 -14.14 -6.42 -0.11
CA SER A 93 -15.59 -6.43 -0.31
C SER A 93 -16.25 -5.13 0.14
N ARG A 94 -17.35 -4.77 -0.52
CA ARG A 94 -18.11 -3.56 -0.25
C ARG A 94 -18.65 -3.50 1.19
N GLU A 95 -19.17 -4.62 1.71
CA GLU A 95 -19.76 -4.67 3.04
C GLU A 95 -18.74 -4.31 4.12
N MET A 96 -17.50 -4.75 3.95
CA MET A 96 -16.47 -4.44 4.93
C MET A 96 -15.93 -3.01 4.78
N VAL A 97 -15.97 -2.44 3.58
CA VAL A 97 -15.71 -1.00 3.36
C VAL A 97 -16.74 -0.17 4.11
N GLU A 98 -18.03 -0.48 3.94
CA GLU A 98 -19.12 0.19 4.64
C GLU A 98 -19.00 0.05 6.16
N GLU A 99 -18.69 -1.15 6.66
CA GLU A 99 -18.50 -1.41 8.09
C GLU A 99 -17.35 -0.57 8.68
N LEU A 100 -16.20 -0.49 7.99
CA LEU A 100 -15.04 0.27 8.45
C LEU A 100 -15.26 1.79 8.44
N ILE A 101 -16.02 2.30 7.47
CA ILE A 101 -16.32 3.74 7.37
C ILE A 101 -17.44 4.11 8.33
N ILE A 102 -18.62 3.47 8.21
CA ILE A 102 -19.82 3.84 8.98
C ILE A 102 -19.64 3.52 10.46
N ASN A 103 -19.28 2.28 10.76
CA ASN A 103 -19.19 1.80 12.14
C ASN A 103 -17.80 2.00 12.74
N GLY A 104 -16.73 1.89 11.94
CA GLY A 104 -15.35 2.09 12.39
C GLY A 104 -14.97 3.57 12.54
N GLY A 105 -15.48 4.43 11.67
CA GLY A 105 -15.11 5.84 11.59
C GLY A 105 -13.81 6.07 10.80
N ALA A 106 -13.48 5.17 9.87
CA ALA A 106 -12.38 5.35 8.93
C ALA A 106 -12.74 6.37 7.84
N ASP A 107 -11.78 7.12 7.34
CA ASP A 107 -11.94 8.02 6.20
C ASP A 107 -11.56 7.33 4.89
N ILE A 108 -10.57 6.44 4.94
CA ILE A 108 -10.01 5.77 3.78
C ILE A 108 -9.85 4.27 4.08
N VAL A 109 -10.32 3.42 3.16
CA VAL A 109 -10.15 1.97 3.29
C VAL A 109 -9.09 1.46 2.32
N LYS A 110 -8.15 0.66 2.83
CA LYS A 110 -7.09 0.05 2.05
C LYS A 110 -7.54 -1.28 1.49
N VAL A 111 -7.56 -1.39 0.15
CA VAL A 111 -8.16 -2.49 -0.61
C VAL A 111 -7.09 -3.35 -1.26
N GLY A 112 -7.10 -4.64 -0.96
CA GLY A 112 -6.22 -5.63 -1.58
C GLY A 112 -5.86 -6.79 -0.65
N ILE A 113 -6.16 -8.01 -1.09
CA ILE A 113 -5.76 -9.27 -0.43
C ILE A 113 -5.21 -10.21 -1.51
N GLY A 114 -3.97 -10.65 -1.32
CA GLY A 114 -3.33 -11.58 -2.24
C GLY A 114 -2.82 -10.97 -3.53
N SER A 115 -2.85 -9.65 -3.68
CA SER A 115 -2.44 -8.92 -4.89
C SER A 115 -0.97 -8.48 -4.90
N GLY A 116 -0.27 -8.50 -3.76
CA GLY A 116 1.12 -8.06 -3.67
C GLY A 116 2.07 -8.92 -4.52
N SER A 117 3.12 -8.31 -5.07
CA SER A 117 4.10 -8.98 -5.97
C SER A 117 4.87 -10.12 -5.30
N VAL A 118 5.06 -10.07 -4.00
CA VAL A 118 5.71 -11.11 -3.19
C VAL A 118 4.73 -11.84 -2.27
N CYS A 119 3.41 -11.61 -2.44
CA CYS A 119 2.36 -12.25 -1.67
C CYS A 119 2.07 -13.67 -2.20
N THR A 120 1.97 -14.64 -1.30
CA THR A 120 1.59 -16.02 -1.62
C THR A 120 0.27 -16.43 -0.96
N THR A 121 -0.49 -15.51 -0.39
CA THR A 121 -1.76 -15.78 0.30
C THR A 121 -2.71 -16.60 -0.57
N ARG A 122 -2.89 -16.24 -1.85
CA ARG A 122 -3.77 -16.98 -2.77
C ARG A 122 -3.33 -18.44 -2.98
N ILE A 123 -2.01 -18.69 -3.00
CA ILE A 123 -1.46 -20.05 -3.18
C ILE A 123 -1.61 -20.84 -1.88
N GLN A 124 -1.35 -20.21 -0.74
CA GLN A 124 -1.34 -20.88 0.55
C GLN A 124 -2.74 -21.11 1.14
N THR A 125 -3.67 -20.19 0.85
CA THR A 125 -4.98 -20.17 1.52
C THR A 125 -6.17 -20.23 0.57
N GLY A 126 -5.95 -19.99 -0.74
CA GLY A 126 -7.03 -19.79 -1.70
C GLY A 126 -7.73 -18.44 -1.58
N VAL A 127 -7.40 -17.63 -0.57
CA VAL A 127 -8.03 -16.33 -0.30
C VAL A 127 -7.40 -15.22 -1.14
N GLY A 128 -8.24 -14.36 -1.73
CA GLY A 128 -7.83 -13.19 -2.49
C GLY A 128 -8.83 -12.82 -3.57
N MET A 129 -8.70 -11.62 -4.09
CA MET A 129 -9.54 -11.09 -5.17
C MET A 129 -8.66 -10.43 -6.23
N PRO A 130 -9.01 -10.52 -7.55
CA PRO A 130 -8.35 -9.75 -8.59
C PRO A 130 -8.44 -8.25 -8.28
N GLN A 131 -7.28 -7.56 -8.29
CA GLN A 131 -7.19 -6.23 -7.71
C GLN A 131 -8.12 -5.20 -8.35
N LEU A 132 -8.24 -5.19 -9.68
CA LEU A 132 -9.11 -4.23 -10.37
C LEU A 132 -10.60 -4.45 -10.01
N SER A 133 -11.03 -5.70 -9.86
CA SER A 133 -12.39 -6.03 -9.43
C SER A 133 -12.65 -5.56 -8.00
N ALA A 134 -11.69 -5.81 -7.08
CA ALA A 134 -11.80 -5.35 -5.69
C ALA A 134 -11.85 -3.81 -5.62
N VAL A 135 -11.01 -3.13 -6.40
CA VAL A 135 -11.01 -1.66 -6.47
C VAL A 135 -12.35 -1.12 -6.95
N ALA A 136 -12.88 -1.64 -8.05
CA ALA A 136 -14.16 -1.17 -8.62
C ALA A 136 -15.32 -1.35 -7.64
N GLU A 137 -15.42 -2.51 -7.00
CA GLU A 137 -16.46 -2.81 -6.03
C GLU A 137 -16.35 -1.96 -4.76
N CYS A 138 -15.14 -1.86 -4.20
CA CYS A 138 -14.91 -1.12 -2.97
C CYS A 138 -14.98 0.39 -3.15
N SER A 139 -14.59 0.93 -4.31
CA SER A 139 -14.72 2.36 -4.60
C SER A 139 -16.17 2.80 -4.70
N ASP A 140 -17.01 2.01 -5.36
CA ASP A 140 -18.46 2.28 -5.45
C ASP A 140 -19.08 2.37 -4.04
N ALA A 141 -18.76 1.41 -3.16
CA ALA A 141 -19.23 1.41 -1.79
C ALA A 141 -18.73 2.63 -0.98
N ALA A 142 -17.42 2.93 -1.05
CA ALA A 142 -16.82 4.03 -0.29
C ALA A 142 -17.36 5.40 -0.74
N HIS A 143 -17.41 5.65 -2.05
CA HIS A 143 -17.88 6.92 -2.59
C HIS A 143 -19.36 7.19 -2.30
N GLY A 144 -20.18 6.14 -2.17
CA GLY A 144 -21.59 6.27 -1.79
C GLY A 144 -21.82 6.78 -0.36
N ILE A 145 -20.79 6.77 0.49
CA ILE A 145 -20.85 7.16 1.91
C ILE A 145 -19.74 8.16 2.30
N ASP A 146 -19.32 9.00 1.35
CA ASP A 146 -18.28 10.04 1.51
C ASP A 146 -16.93 9.52 2.01
N GLY A 147 -16.61 8.26 1.75
CA GLY A 147 -15.31 7.66 2.02
C GLY A 147 -14.43 7.60 0.80
N ALA A 148 -13.18 7.15 0.98
CA ALA A 148 -12.21 6.97 -0.08
C ALA A 148 -11.51 5.59 0.03
N ILE A 149 -10.83 5.17 -1.05
CA ILE A 149 -10.06 3.93 -1.02
C ILE A 149 -8.62 4.12 -1.50
N ILE A 150 -7.74 3.27 -0.96
CA ILE A 150 -6.38 3.06 -1.47
C ILE A 150 -6.32 1.70 -2.15
N SER A 151 -5.94 1.64 -3.43
CA SER A 151 -5.58 0.37 -4.08
C SER A 151 -4.20 -0.07 -3.60
N ASP A 152 -4.13 -1.22 -2.92
CA ASP A 152 -2.90 -1.77 -2.33
C ASP A 152 -2.55 -3.13 -2.95
N GLY A 153 -1.43 -3.17 -3.66
CA GLY A 153 -0.92 -4.35 -4.36
C GLY A 153 -1.34 -4.46 -5.82
N GLY A 154 -0.68 -5.37 -6.55
CA GLY A 154 -0.95 -5.64 -7.96
C GLY A 154 -0.38 -4.60 -8.93
N ILE A 155 0.36 -3.60 -8.45
CA ILE A 155 0.94 -2.53 -9.26
C ILE A 155 2.40 -2.84 -9.54
N THR A 156 2.74 -3.01 -10.81
CA THR A 156 4.10 -3.37 -11.28
C THR A 156 4.69 -2.37 -12.27
N CYS A 157 3.86 -1.52 -12.85
CA CYS A 157 4.25 -0.50 -13.81
C CYS A 157 3.35 0.74 -13.71
N PRO A 158 3.71 1.89 -14.32
CA PRO A 158 2.89 3.10 -14.32
C PRO A 158 1.47 2.89 -14.87
N GLY A 159 1.30 2.02 -15.87
CA GLY A 159 -0.02 1.69 -16.42
C GLY A 159 -0.96 1.01 -15.41
N ASP A 160 -0.42 0.25 -14.44
CA ASP A 160 -1.24 -0.34 -13.39
C ASP A 160 -1.71 0.71 -12.38
N VAL A 161 -0.90 1.74 -12.12
CA VAL A 161 -1.31 2.93 -11.33
C VAL A 161 -2.50 3.63 -12.01
N ALA A 162 -2.39 3.86 -13.31
CA ALA A 162 -3.47 4.49 -14.09
C ALA A 162 -4.75 3.64 -14.08
N LYS A 163 -4.63 2.31 -14.22
CA LYS A 163 -5.77 1.38 -14.13
C LYS A 163 -6.42 1.38 -12.75
N ALA A 164 -5.63 1.47 -11.67
CA ALA A 164 -6.18 1.56 -10.31
C ALA A 164 -7.03 2.84 -10.16
N PHE A 165 -6.53 3.99 -10.61
CA PHE A 165 -7.31 5.23 -10.66
C PHE A 165 -8.55 5.09 -11.56
N GLY A 166 -8.40 4.49 -12.73
CA GLY A 166 -9.53 4.24 -13.64
C GLY A 166 -10.61 3.35 -13.03
N GLY A 167 -10.22 2.39 -12.19
CA GLY A 167 -11.13 1.53 -11.42
C GLY A 167 -11.83 2.22 -10.27
N GLY A 168 -11.48 3.48 -9.96
CA GLY A 168 -12.11 4.28 -8.91
C GLY A 168 -11.27 4.47 -7.66
N ALA A 169 -10.02 4.00 -7.60
CA ALA A 169 -9.16 4.27 -6.45
C ALA A 169 -8.86 5.77 -6.34
N ASP A 170 -8.91 6.31 -5.12
CA ASP A 170 -8.53 7.69 -4.83
C ASP A 170 -7.02 7.81 -4.64
N PHE A 171 -6.42 6.75 -4.13
CA PHE A 171 -4.99 6.63 -3.89
C PHE A 171 -4.48 5.26 -4.30
N VAL A 172 -3.15 5.14 -4.46
CA VAL A 172 -2.47 3.87 -4.67
C VAL A 172 -1.36 3.69 -3.65
N MET A 173 -1.20 2.49 -3.11
CA MET A 173 -0.08 2.13 -2.25
C MET A 173 0.94 1.32 -3.03
N LEU A 174 2.17 1.82 -3.08
CA LEU A 174 3.27 1.24 -3.83
C LEU A 174 4.29 0.61 -2.88
N GLY A 175 4.61 -0.64 -3.10
CA GLY A 175 5.67 -1.36 -2.37
C GLY A 175 6.82 -1.76 -3.30
N SER A 176 6.60 -2.78 -4.13
CA SER A 176 7.64 -3.38 -4.97
C SER A 176 8.24 -2.44 -6.02
N MET A 177 7.47 -1.50 -6.55
CA MET A 177 8.00 -0.52 -7.50
C MET A 177 9.08 0.36 -6.85
N LEU A 178 8.90 0.69 -5.57
CA LEU A 178 9.84 1.52 -4.79
C LEU A 178 10.94 0.69 -4.08
N ALA A 179 10.88 -0.64 -4.16
CA ALA A 179 11.91 -1.52 -3.63
C ALA A 179 13.12 -1.62 -4.58
N GLY A 180 14.29 -1.90 -4.02
CA GLY A 180 15.56 -2.01 -4.78
C GLY A 180 16.31 -0.70 -5.01
N HIS A 181 15.72 0.43 -4.60
CA HIS A 181 16.36 1.76 -4.70
C HIS A 181 17.27 2.08 -3.51
N THR A 182 18.13 3.07 -3.67
CA THR A 182 19.01 3.58 -2.62
C THR A 182 18.22 3.87 -1.34
N GLU A 183 17.08 4.53 -1.47
CA GLU A 183 16.24 5.05 -0.39
C GLU A 183 15.34 3.97 0.23
N SER A 184 15.24 2.78 -0.39
CA SER A 184 14.49 1.66 0.18
C SER A 184 15.26 0.99 1.31
N ALA A 185 14.54 0.31 2.22
CA ALA A 185 15.15 -0.50 3.26
C ALA A 185 15.97 -1.67 2.69
N GLY A 186 16.85 -2.23 3.53
CA GLY A 186 17.72 -3.34 3.19
C GLY A 186 19.09 -2.90 2.69
N GLU A 187 20.08 -3.73 2.92
CA GLU A 187 21.45 -3.51 2.51
C GLU A 187 21.65 -3.87 1.03
N VAL A 188 22.62 -3.23 0.40
CA VAL A 188 23.06 -3.59 -0.95
C VAL A 188 23.96 -4.81 -0.84
N ILE A 189 23.65 -5.85 -1.58
CA ILE A 189 24.43 -7.08 -1.69
C ILE A 189 25.08 -7.08 -3.08
N GLU A 190 26.37 -7.38 -3.15
CA GLU A 190 27.09 -7.53 -4.41
C GLU A 190 27.36 -9.01 -4.69
N GLU A 191 26.90 -9.50 -5.84
CA GLU A 191 27.10 -10.88 -6.30
C GLU A 191 27.48 -10.87 -7.78
N ASN A 192 28.58 -11.51 -8.13
CA ASN A 192 29.08 -11.61 -9.52
C ASN A 192 29.24 -10.25 -10.22
N GLY A 193 29.61 -9.20 -9.49
CA GLY A 193 29.76 -7.84 -10.03
C GLY A 193 28.46 -7.07 -10.22
N GLU A 194 27.32 -7.65 -9.83
CA GLU A 194 26.01 -6.98 -9.84
C GLU A 194 25.52 -6.68 -8.42
N LYS A 195 24.80 -5.55 -8.28
CA LYS A 195 24.25 -5.11 -7.01
C LYS A 195 22.78 -5.46 -6.89
N TYR A 196 22.38 -5.96 -5.72
CA TYR A 196 21.02 -6.36 -5.40
C TYR A 196 20.59 -5.81 -4.04
N LYS A 197 19.27 -5.73 -3.82
CA LYS A 197 18.66 -5.58 -2.49
C LYS A 197 17.68 -6.71 -2.22
N VAL A 198 17.60 -7.12 -0.96
CA VAL A 198 16.63 -8.13 -0.53
C VAL A 198 15.27 -7.45 -0.30
N PHE A 199 14.25 -8.00 -0.92
CA PHE A 199 12.86 -7.57 -0.75
C PHE A 199 12.00 -8.78 -0.32
N TYR A 200 11.13 -8.58 0.67
CA TYR A 200 10.30 -9.66 1.20
C TYR A 200 8.91 -9.16 1.58
N GLY A 201 7.92 -10.06 1.46
CA GLY A 201 6.56 -9.81 1.92
C GLY A 201 6.49 -9.74 3.45
N MET A 202 5.62 -8.88 3.98
CA MET A 202 5.45 -8.70 5.44
C MET A 202 4.91 -9.94 6.16
N SER A 203 4.31 -10.88 5.42
CA SER A 203 3.89 -12.20 5.93
C SER A 203 4.83 -13.32 5.53
N SER A 204 6.06 -13.03 5.08
CA SER A 204 7.09 -14.02 4.76
C SER A 204 7.76 -14.57 6.03
N SER A 205 8.38 -15.74 5.92
CA SER A 205 9.21 -16.28 6.98
C SER A 205 10.33 -15.32 7.42
N THR A 206 10.92 -14.61 6.47
CA THR A 206 11.95 -13.58 6.75
C THR A 206 11.40 -12.47 7.64
N ALA A 207 10.23 -11.93 7.31
CA ALA A 207 9.60 -10.88 8.12
C ALA A 207 9.17 -11.41 9.50
N MET A 208 8.59 -12.62 9.54
CA MET A 208 8.17 -13.24 10.80
C MET A 208 9.35 -13.52 11.73
N ASN A 209 10.47 -14.00 11.21
CA ASN A 209 11.69 -14.19 12.00
C ASN A 209 12.23 -12.85 12.53
N LYS A 210 12.21 -11.81 11.70
CA LYS A 210 12.74 -10.49 12.07
C LYS A 210 11.91 -9.78 13.13
N TYR A 211 10.58 -9.87 13.04
CA TYR A 211 9.66 -9.01 13.82
C TYR A 211 8.82 -9.75 14.84
N HIS A 212 8.69 -11.09 14.73
CA HIS A 212 7.76 -11.88 15.55
C HIS A 212 8.40 -13.13 16.18
N GLY A 213 9.72 -13.29 16.06
CA GLY A 213 10.45 -14.43 16.64
C GLY A 213 10.21 -15.78 15.92
N GLY A 214 9.63 -15.76 14.74
CA GLY A 214 9.42 -16.94 13.89
C GLY A 214 8.01 -17.11 13.35
N VAL A 215 7.83 -18.11 12.51
CA VAL A 215 6.53 -18.54 12.01
C VAL A 215 5.82 -19.38 13.07
N ALA A 216 4.65 -18.96 13.53
CA ALA A 216 3.88 -19.74 14.49
C ALA A 216 3.44 -21.09 13.90
N ASN A 217 3.44 -22.15 14.69
CA ASN A 217 3.17 -23.53 14.25
C ASN A 217 1.78 -23.73 13.60
N TYR A 218 0.84 -22.83 13.85
CA TYR A 218 -0.54 -22.92 13.35
C TYR A 218 -0.77 -22.17 12.03
N ARG A 219 0.26 -21.54 11.45
CA ARG A 219 0.11 -20.76 10.21
C ARG A 219 1.25 -20.99 9.23
N SER A 220 0.97 -20.76 7.94
CA SER A 220 1.96 -20.79 6.86
C SER A 220 2.56 -19.41 6.63
N SER A 221 3.76 -19.39 6.03
CA SER A 221 4.33 -18.18 5.46
C SER A 221 3.55 -17.81 4.18
N GLU A 222 3.08 -16.58 4.10
CA GLU A 222 2.28 -16.07 3.00
C GLU A 222 3.03 -15.01 2.16
N GLY A 223 4.35 -15.06 2.16
CA GLY A 223 5.19 -14.13 1.40
C GLY A 223 6.49 -14.76 0.95
N LYS A 224 7.02 -14.26 -0.18
CA LYS A 224 8.32 -14.63 -0.72
C LYS A 224 9.38 -13.61 -0.30
N THR A 225 10.63 -14.07 -0.25
CA THR A 225 11.83 -13.24 -0.20
C THR A 225 12.51 -13.33 -1.56
N VAL A 226 12.81 -12.19 -2.17
CA VAL A 226 13.42 -12.09 -3.50
C VAL A 226 14.59 -11.11 -3.48
N LYS A 227 15.56 -11.34 -4.35
CA LYS A 227 16.62 -10.37 -4.65
C LYS A 227 16.14 -9.50 -5.81
N LEU A 228 16.16 -8.20 -5.62
CA LEU A 228 15.85 -7.23 -6.66
C LEU A 228 17.16 -6.59 -7.13
N LYS A 229 17.34 -6.44 -8.43
CA LYS A 229 18.46 -5.68 -8.97
C LYS A 229 18.43 -4.26 -8.38
N TYR A 230 19.60 -3.77 -7.96
CA TYR A 230 19.73 -2.41 -7.44
C TYR A 230 19.43 -1.39 -8.54
N LYS A 231 18.56 -0.44 -8.26
CA LYS A 231 18.02 0.50 -9.25
C LYS A 231 18.57 1.93 -9.12
N GLY A 232 19.46 2.20 -8.15
CA GLY A 232 19.93 3.57 -7.87
C GLY A 232 18.86 4.42 -7.18
N SER A 233 18.84 5.72 -7.49
CA SER A 233 17.86 6.67 -6.91
C SER A 233 16.41 6.32 -7.28
N VAL A 234 15.50 6.52 -6.34
CA VAL A 234 14.05 6.32 -6.55
C VAL A 234 13.43 7.39 -7.45
N GLU A 235 14.11 8.52 -7.65
CA GLU A 235 13.60 9.66 -8.41
C GLU A 235 13.18 9.29 -9.83
N ASN A 236 14.01 8.50 -10.55
CA ASN A 236 13.68 8.07 -11.90
C ASN A 236 12.38 7.24 -11.96
N THR A 237 12.19 6.33 -11.00
CA THR A 237 10.96 5.55 -10.91
C THR A 237 9.74 6.42 -10.57
N VAL A 238 9.90 7.40 -9.71
CA VAL A 238 8.83 8.36 -9.38
C VAL A 238 8.46 9.18 -10.62
N MET A 239 9.44 9.69 -11.34
CA MET A 239 9.21 10.46 -12.57
C MET A 239 8.54 9.63 -13.65
N ASP A 240 8.92 8.36 -13.81
CA ASP A 240 8.28 7.43 -14.74
C ASP A 240 6.81 7.17 -14.37
N ILE A 241 6.53 6.90 -13.10
CA ILE A 241 5.16 6.73 -12.60
C ILE A 241 4.31 7.98 -12.89
N LEU A 242 4.79 9.15 -12.52
CA LEU A 242 4.08 10.42 -12.72
C LEU A 242 3.92 10.73 -14.22
N GLY A 243 4.93 10.43 -15.02
CA GLY A 243 4.90 10.56 -16.48
C GLY A 243 3.84 9.66 -17.10
N GLY A 244 3.80 8.39 -16.72
CA GLY A 244 2.81 7.43 -17.21
C GLY A 244 1.38 7.83 -16.86
N VAL A 245 1.12 8.29 -15.65
CA VAL A 245 -0.21 8.78 -15.24
C VAL A 245 -0.61 10.04 -16.04
N ARG A 246 0.32 10.99 -16.25
CA ARG A 246 0.05 12.17 -17.10
C ARG A 246 -0.26 11.79 -18.54
N SER A 247 0.51 10.86 -19.12
CA SER A 247 0.25 10.35 -20.47
C SER A 247 -1.13 9.69 -20.56
N THR A 248 -1.52 8.90 -19.56
CA THR A 248 -2.87 8.33 -19.50
C THR A 248 -3.92 9.41 -19.52
N CYS A 249 -3.79 10.46 -18.68
CA CYS A 249 -4.73 11.59 -18.68
C CYS A 249 -4.86 12.22 -20.06
N THR A 250 -3.74 12.37 -20.78
CA THR A 250 -3.74 12.91 -22.16
C THR A 250 -4.52 12.01 -23.11
N TYR A 251 -4.29 10.69 -23.08
CA TYR A 251 -4.98 9.75 -23.98
C TYR A 251 -6.50 9.71 -23.76
N ILE A 252 -6.95 9.81 -22.51
CA ILE A 252 -8.38 9.71 -22.18
C ILE A 252 -9.08 11.07 -22.02
N GLY A 253 -8.35 12.18 -22.16
CA GLY A 253 -8.92 13.53 -22.04
C GLY A 253 -9.24 13.94 -20.59
N ALA A 254 -8.62 13.34 -19.60
CA ALA A 254 -8.81 13.70 -18.19
C ALA A 254 -7.90 14.89 -17.80
N ASN A 255 -8.46 15.91 -17.16
CA ASN A 255 -7.70 17.07 -16.70
C ASN A 255 -7.07 16.85 -15.29
N ARG A 256 -7.60 15.93 -14.50
CA ARG A 256 -7.18 15.63 -13.13
C ARG A 256 -7.27 14.12 -12.89
N VAL A 257 -6.46 13.59 -11.98
CA VAL A 257 -6.48 12.17 -11.59
C VAL A 257 -7.89 11.71 -11.17
N LYS A 258 -8.63 12.53 -10.42
CA LYS A 258 -10.00 12.22 -10.00
C LYS A 258 -11.03 12.16 -11.15
N ASP A 259 -10.68 12.61 -12.33
CA ASP A 259 -11.55 12.55 -13.50
C ASP A 259 -11.28 11.27 -14.34
N ILE A 260 -10.19 10.56 -14.10
CA ILE A 260 -9.81 9.34 -14.82
C ILE A 260 -10.95 8.30 -14.85
N PRO A 261 -11.64 7.97 -13.76
CA PRO A 261 -12.73 6.97 -13.78
C PRO A 261 -13.86 7.33 -14.72
N LYS A 262 -14.11 8.64 -14.92
CA LYS A 262 -15.19 9.14 -15.79
C LYS A 262 -14.78 9.22 -17.27
N CYS A 263 -13.49 9.24 -17.55
CA CYS A 263 -12.93 9.42 -18.89
C CYS A 263 -12.40 8.12 -19.50
N CYS A 264 -12.32 7.03 -18.75
CA CYS A 264 -11.80 5.76 -19.26
C CYS A 264 -12.89 4.71 -19.41
N THR A 265 -12.62 3.72 -20.28
CA THR A 265 -13.46 2.54 -20.47
C THR A 265 -12.59 1.28 -20.35
N PHE A 266 -13.02 0.33 -19.53
CA PHE A 266 -12.41 -0.97 -19.44
C PHE A 266 -13.05 -1.95 -20.40
N MET A 267 -12.22 -2.72 -21.12
CA MET A 267 -12.67 -3.86 -21.93
C MET A 267 -12.21 -5.16 -21.29
N ARG A 268 -13.12 -6.13 -21.22
CA ARG A 268 -12.76 -7.49 -20.85
C ARG A 268 -12.10 -8.16 -22.05
N VAL A 269 -10.88 -8.61 -21.87
CA VAL A 269 -10.11 -9.32 -22.91
C VAL A 269 -9.73 -10.72 -22.44
N ASN A 270 -9.56 -11.63 -23.39
CA ASN A 270 -8.91 -12.92 -23.12
C ASN A 270 -7.42 -12.67 -22.84
N ARG A 271 -6.72 -13.70 -22.32
CA ARG A 271 -5.28 -13.62 -22.06
C ARG A 271 -4.55 -13.20 -23.33
N GLN A 272 -4.00 -12.00 -23.32
CA GLN A 272 -3.09 -11.52 -24.36
C GLN A 272 -1.66 -11.79 -23.90
N VAL A 273 -0.89 -12.48 -24.73
CA VAL A 273 0.56 -12.63 -24.55
C VAL A 273 1.21 -11.62 -25.49
N ASN A 274 1.58 -10.47 -24.97
CA ASN A 274 2.42 -9.52 -25.68
C ASN A 274 3.85 -9.68 -25.18
N THR A 275 4.72 -10.24 -25.99
CA THR A 275 6.12 -10.52 -25.64
C THR A 275 6.95 -9.25 -25.43
N ILE A 276 6.51 -8.10 -25.96
CA ILE A 276 7.12 -6.78 -25.70
C ILE A 276 7.11 -6.44 -24.19
N HIS A 277 6.10 -6.91 -23.45
CA HIS A 277 6.01 -6.68 -22.01
C HIS A 277 6.84 -7.67 -21.18
N ASN A 278 7.45 -8.67 -21.78
CA ASN A 278 8.28 -9.66 -21.08
C ASN A 278 9.75 -9.21 -20.95
N GLY A 279 10.04 -7.92 -21.17
CA GLY A 279 11.27 -7.24 -20.80
C GLY A 279 12.56 -8.01 -21.10
N LYS A 280 12.97 -8.01 -22.36
CA LYS A 280 14.38 -7.94 -22.70
C LYS A 280 14.53 -6.64 -23.49
N GLU A 281 14.79 -5.56 -22.77
CA GLU A 281 15.42 -4.41 -23.39
C GLU A 281 16.79 -4.85 -23.88
N VAL A 282 17.07 -4.61 -25.15
CA VAL A 282 18.34 -4.84 -25.80
C VAL A 282 19.31 -3.74 -25.42
#